data_8ebaa0fcd553ff91ca06b3d9b0eb6dcc
#
_entry.id   8ebaa0fcd553ff91ca06b3d9b0eb6dcc
#
_cell.length_a   1.000
_cell.length_b   1.000
_cell.length_c   1.000
_cell.angle_alpha   90.00
_cell.angle_beta   90.00
_cell.angle_gamma   90.00
#
_symmetry.space_group_name_H-M   'P 1'
#
loop_
_entity.id
_entity.type
_entity.pdbx_description
1 polymer ?
#
loop_
_entity_poly.entity_id
_entity_poly.type
_entity_poly.pdbx_seq_one_letter_code
_entity_poly.pdbx_strand_id
1 'polypeptide(L)'
;MTSLRSGVKLTLMKNTSLNSKNYTLTKTKITSGLQCHKKLWFDFHKPIKKDNFVFYLGNRFGEIVRRNYGEGLDLSDNFDIRDAVNQTKKAINSDNTNVIYEGAFIYLDTLVRTDVLIRRKIGWELLEAKSSTKLKDEHIPDIAIQSFIVRSCGVNLSNIKLIHINKEFTYKSDKNYSNLIIENEITAEVILKEKEVINYIKKLKPLADKNSSCPNISMGEHCNKPYSCDYQDRCESLLPKSNITSYEILPYIKKDKNLIKYMKEKGTKDLQKVPAKFFKNRSDYAPGYHKIIQDAHKNNKSWTSKDLKNVFNDFSFPFYFIDFETVNQGVPIIKGTQPYYPLPFQWSVHKWKSIDKEIKLNDADSFIDFENQNIEREFIKRLLKSVGETGTIFAHSASTEKSVLKKLKDKDNCRDLAEKIEKLINRVADTLSLVKKHFYSPLMNGDYGIKNIIMSKSIPSDISYNEKDNIGSGTDAQLAWFIYTKKNTSKKDKQKQIDLLIKYCSKDTLAMYHLLKYLINLSKK
;
A
#
# COMPACT_ATOMS: atom_id res chain seq x y z
N MET A 1 16.09 26.70 -37.12
CA MET A 1 15.20 27.65 -36.42
C MET A 1 13.86 26.98 -36.21
N THR A 2 13.32 27.12 -35.05
CA THR A 2 12.07 26.71 -34.43
C THR A 2 12.16 25.46 -33.54
N SER A 3 12.26 25.82 -32.31
CA SER A 3 12.21 25.03 -31.07
C SER A 3 10.85 24.34 -30.89
N LEU A 4 10.84 23.05 -30.72
CA LEU A 4 9.71 22.30 -30.15
C LEU A 4 10.06 21.90 -28.72
N ARG A 5 9.68 22.74 -27.77
CA ARG A 5 9.58 22.41 -26.34
C ARG A 5 8.31 21.62 -26.13
N SER A 6 8.40 20.29 -26.00
CA SER A 6 7.33 19.46 -25.46
C SER A 6 7.60 19.17 -23.99
N GLY A 7 7.33 20.13 -23.14
CA GLY A 7 7.21 19.91 -21.70
C GLY A 7 5.86 19.27 -21.42
N VAL A 8 5.84 17.97 -21.06
CA VAL A 8 4.67 17.35 -20.45
C VAL A 8 4.56 17.92 -19.03
N LYS A 9 3.84 19.03 -18.91
CA LYS A 9 3.36 19.54 -17.63
C LYS A 9 2.44 18.48 -17.01
N LEU A 10 2.78 17.98 -15.81
CA LEU A 10 1.78 17.49 -14.88
C LEU A 10 0.78 18.64 -14.71
N THR A 11 -0.33 18.57 -15.43
CA THR A 11 -1.40 19.55 -15.27
C THR A 11 -2.13 19.18 -13.99
N LEU A 12 -1.67 19.76 -12.88
CA LEU A 12 -2.45 19.94 -11.69
C LEU A 12 -3.82 20.47 -12.14
N MET A 13 -4.86 19.68 -11.95
CA MET A 13 -6.24 20.18 -12.12
C MET A 13 -6.38 21.38 -11.18
N LYS A 14 -6.18 22.57 -11.74
CA LYS A 14 -6.59 23.82 -11.08
C LYS A 14 -8.08 23.72 -10.81
N ASN A 15 -8.48 24.07 -9.60
CA ASN A 15 -9.87 24.30 -9.23
C ASN A 15 -10.51 25.25 -10.24
N THR A 16 -11.09 24.70 -11.31
CA THR A 16 -12.02 25.44 -12.14
C THR A 16 -13.34 25.51 -11.38
N SER A 17 -13.88 26.70 -11.29
CA SER A 17 -15.14 27.05 -10.65
C SER A 17 -16.23 26.00 -10.89
N LEU A 18 -16.99 25.67 -9.83
CA LEU A 18 -18.07 24.68 -9.75
C LEU A 18 -19.22 24.86 -10.78
N ASN A 19 -19.16 25.87 -11.64
CA ASN A 19 -20.27 26.26 -12.53
C ASN A 19 -20.21 25.66 -13.95
N SER A 20 -19.29 24.74 -14.27
CA SER A 20 -19.18 24.17 -15.63
C SER A 20 -19.29 22.63 -15.70
N LYS A 21 -19.52 21.92 -14.59
CA LYS A 21 -19.60 20.45 -14.62
C LYS A 21 -21.05 19.99 -14.83
N ASN A 22 -21.28 19.23 -15.89
CA ASN A 22 -22.58 18.60 -16.18
C ASN A 22 -22.88 17.38 -15.30
N TYR A 23 -22.13 17.15 -14.21
CA TYR A 23 -22.32 16.03 -13.29
C TYR A 23 -21.79 16.37 -11.89
N THR A 24 -22.42 15.79 -10.88
CA THR A 24 -22.06 15.94 -9.45
C THR A 24 -21.31 14.71 -8.94
N LEU A 25 -21.81 13.52 -9.26
CA LEU A 25 -21.24 12.25 -8.82
C LEU A 25 -20.36 11.60 -9.89
N THR A 26 -19.44 10.77 -9.43
CA THR A 26 -18.70 9.80 -10.27
C THR A 26 -18.82 8.41 -9.65
N LYS A 27 -18.52 7.35 -10.40
CA LYS A 27 -18.43 5.99 -9.89
C LYS A 27 -17.62 5.94 -8.57
N THR A 28 -16.41 6.51 -8.59
CA THR A 28 -15.52 6.56 -7.41
C THR A 28 -16.13 7.28 -6.21
N LYS A 29 -16.87 8.37 -6.42
CA LYS A 29 -17.56 9.08 -5.34
C LYS A 29 -18.71 8.27 -4.76
N ILE A 30 -19.46 7.54 -5.59
CA ILE A 30 -20.51 6.65 -5.09
C ILE A 30 -19.90 5.54 -4.24
N THR A 31 -18.84 4.85 -4.72
CA THR A 31 -18.16 3.80 -3.93
C THR A 31 -17.56 4.34 -2.64
N SER A 32 -17.01 5.56 -2.65
CA SER A 32 -16.55 6.26 -1.45
C SER A 32 -17.69 6.46 -0.44
N GLY A 33 -18.88 6.88 -0.91
CA GLY A 33 -20.07 7.07 -0.10
C GLY A 33 -20.65 5.76 0.43
N LEU A 34 -20.58 4.68 -0.33
CA LEU A 34 -20.98 3.33 0.12
C LEU A 34 -20.09 2.83 1.25
N GLN A 35 -18.80 3.16 1.24
CA GLN A 35 -17.91 2.87 2.36
C GLN A 35 -18.26 3.74 3.58
N CYS A 36 -18.41 5.06 3.39
CA CYS A 36 -18.71 6.00 4.47
C CYS A 36 -19.22 7.35 3.91
N HIS A 37 -20.40 7.79 4.33
CA HIS A 37 -20.93 9.11 3.92
C HIS A 37 -20.01 10.27 4.36
N LYS A 38 -19.34 10.15 5.51
CA LYS A 38 -18.36 11.14 6.00
C LYS A 38 -17.13 11.21 5.11
N LYS A 39 -16.66 10.06 4.59
CA LYS A 39 -15.58 9.99 3.59
C LYS A 39 -15.98 10.73 2.32
N LEU A 40 -17.16 10.46 1.77
CA LEU A 40 -17.66 11.15 0.58
C LEU A 40 -17.81 12.66 0.82
N TRP A 41 -18.29 13.06 2.00
CA TRP A 41 -18.36 14.48 2.35
C TRP A 41 -16.98 15.13 2.33
N PHE A 42 -15.94 14.48 2.89
CA PHE A 42 -14.56 14.97 2.79
C PHE A 42 -14.06 15.02 1.34
N ASP A 43 -14.40 14.04 0.51
CA ASP A 43 -14.03 14.03 -0.92
C ASP A 43 -14.60 15.23 -1.70
N PHE A 44 -15.71 15.81 -1.25
CA PHE A 44 -16.28 17.02 -1.84
C PHE A 44 -15.70 18.30 -1.24
N HIS A 45 -15.61 18.38 0.08
CA HIS A 45 -15.42 19.65 0.80
C HIS A 45 -13.99 19.84 1.29
N LYS A 46 -13.24 18.76 1.54
CA LYS A 46 -11.88 18.79 2.10
C LYS A 46 -11.02 17.66 1.53
N PRO A 47 -10.88 17.56 0.19
CA PRO A 47 -10.17 16.45 -0.43
C PRO A 47 -8.70 16.41 -0.02
N ILE A 48 -8.17 15.19 0.12
CA ILE A 48 -6.75 14.92 0.28
C ILE A 48 -6.17 14.59 -1.10
N LYS A 49 -5.06 15.23 -1.45
CA LYS A 49 -4.26 14.84 -2.62
C LYS A 49 -3.24 13.81 -2.15
N LYS A 50 -3.40 12.57 -2.56
CA LYS A 50 -2.40 11.53 -2.37
C LYS A 50 -2.09 10.92 -3.72
N ASP A 51 -0.81 10.84 -4.06
CA ASP A 51 -0.35 9.92 -5.08
C ASP A 51 -0.52 8.51 -4.51
N ASN A 52 -1.23 7.66 -5.24
CA ASN A 52 -1.57 6.34 -4.77
C ASN A 52 -0.89 5.29 -5.66
N PHE A 53 -0.05 4.46 -5.06
CA PHE A 53 0.60 3.31 -5.69
C PHE A 53 -0.41 2.41 -6.46
N VAL A 54 -1.60 2.19 -5.90
CA VAL A 54 -2.67 1.38 -6.54
C VAL A 54 -3.11 1.97 -7.87
N PHE A 55 -3.09 3.29 -8.02
CA PHE A 55 -3.40 3.97 -9.29
C PHE A 55 -2.39 3.61 -10.40
N TYR A 56 -1.11 3.53 -10.07
CA TYR A 56 -0.08 3.12 -11.04
C TYR A 56 -0.22 1.66 -11.46
N LEU A 57 -0.58 0.77 -10.53
CA LEU A 57 -0.89 -0.63 -10.85
C LEU A 57 -2.08 -0.73 -11.82
N GLY A 58 -3.15 0.02 -11.55
CA GLY A 58 -4.35 0.09 -12.41
C GLY A 58 -4.00 0.58 -13.82
N ASN A 59 -3.30 1.71 -13.92
CA ASN A 59 -2.90 2.28 -15.21
C ASN A 59 -2.05 1.31 -16.03
N ARG A 60 -1.08 0.64 -15.39
CA ARG A 60 -0.22 -0.33 -16.07
C ARG A 60 -1.01 -1.53 -16.61
N PHE A 61 -1.96 -2.03 -15.82
CA PHE A 61 -2.84 -3.10 -16.26
C PHE A 61 -3.78 -2.63 -17.38
N GLY A 62 -4.35 -1.43 -17.26
CA GLY A 62 -5.17 -0.81 -18.32
C GLY A 62 -4.45 -0.67 -19.66
N GLU A 63 -3.14 -0.35 -19.68
CA GLU A 63 -2.33 -0.35 -20.91
C GLU A 63 -2.27 -1.76 -21.56
N ILE A 64 -2.14 -2.82 -20.75
CA ILE A 64 -2.12 -4.19 -21.28
C ILE A 64 -3.50 -4.59 -21.79
N VAL A 65 -4.56 -4.21 -21.08
CA VAL A 65 -5.95 -4.44 -21.51
C VAL A 65 -6.20 -3.83 -22.89
N ARG A 66 -5.85 -2.56 -23.09
CA ARG A 66 -6.01 -1.90 -24.41
C ARG A 66 -5.29 -2.64 -25.54
N ARG A 67 -4.07 -3.11 -25.27
CA ARG A 67 -3.32 -3.90 -26.28
C ARG A 67 -3.96 -5.26 -26.58
N ASN A 68 -4.59 -5.86 -25.58
CA ASN A 68 -5.18 -7.21 -25.72
C ASN A 68 -6.47 -7.22 -26.57
N TYR A 69 -7.28 -6.15 -26.49
CA TYR A 69 -8.55 -6.09 -27.21
C TYR A 69 -8.46 -5.34 -28.56
N GLY A 70 -7.28 -4.91 -28.96
CA GLY A 70 -6.98 -4.38 -30.29
C GLY A 70 -7.33 -2.91 -30.51
N GLU A 71 -7.41 -2.52 -31.78
CA GLU A 71 -7.66 -1.13 -32.15
C GLU A 71 -9.11 -0.71 -31.89
N GLY A 72 -9.29 0.53 -31.44
CA GLY A 72 -10.58 1.10 -31.13
C GLY A 72 -10.51 2.59 -30.85
N LEU A 73 -11.63 3.19 -30.52
CA LEU A 73 -11.68 4.56 -30.03
C LEU A 73 -11.11 4.62 -28.60
N ASP A 74 -9.93 5.21 -28.42
CA ASP A 74 -9.32 5.39 -27.10
C ASP A 74 -9.53 6.83 -26.61
N LEU A 75 -10.29 6.98 -25.53
CA LEU A 75 -10.60 8.26 -24.89
C LEU A 75 -9.80 8.48 -23.61
N SER A 76 -8.78 7.67 -23.32
CA SER A 76 -8.00 7.74 -22.08
C SER A 76 -7.32 9.10 -21.85
N ASP A 77 -6.88 9.76 -22.92
CA ASP A 77 -6.25 11.09 -22.88
C ASP A 77 -7.24 12.25 -23.11
N ASN A 78 -8.55 11.94 -23.31
CA ASN A 78 -9.57 12.97 -23.46
C ASN A 78 -10.10 13.41 -22.08
N PHE A 79 -9.61 14.54 -21.57
CA PHE A 79 -10.00 15.14 -20.30
C PHE A 79 -11.19 16.09 -20.39
N ASP A 80 -11.63 16.46 -21.60
CA ASP A 80 -12.90 17.17 -21.79
C ASP A 80 -14.06 16.17 -21.75
N ILE A 81 -14.76 16.17 -20.63
CA ILE A 81 -15.86 15.22 -20.40
C ILE A 81 -17.01 15.38 -21.40
N ARG A 82 -17.31 16.61 -21.84
CA ARG A 82 -18.38 16.86 -22.81
C ARG A 82 -18.01 16.27 -24.17
N ASP A 83 -16.78 16.51 -24.58
CA ASP A 83 -16.26 15.95 -25.82
C ASP A 83 -16.15 14.41 -25.73
N ALA A 84 -15.64 13.85 -24.64
CA ALA A 84 -15.60 12.41 -24.41
C ALA A 84 -16.99 11.77 -24.49
N VAL A 85 -18.01 12.35 -23.87
CA VAL A 85 -19.42 11.86 -23.95
C VAL A 85 -19.94 11.93 -25.39
N ASN A 86 -19.67 13.02 -26.11
CA ASN A 86 -20.10 13.19 -27.48
C ASN A 86 -19.40 12.18 -28.43
N GLN A 87 -18.10 11.97 -28.27
CA GLN A 87 -17.35 10.98 -29.04
C GLN A 87 -17.84 9.56 -28.75
N THR A 88 -18.07 9.23 -27.46
CA THR A 88 -18.65 7.94 -27.07
C THR A 88 -20.00 7.71 -27.73
N LYS A 89 -20.91 8.71 -27.68
CA LYS A 89 -22.23 8.61 -28.31
C LYS A 89 -22.14 8.40 -29.84
N LYS A 90 -21.25 9.11 -30.52
CA LYS A 90 -21.01 8.93 -31.96
C LYS A 90 -20.50 7.51 -32.26
N ALA A 91 -19.55 7.02 -31.47
CA ALA A 91 -18.96 5.70 -31.64
C ALA A 91 -19.97 4.56 -31.40
N ILE A 92 -20.84 4.69 -30.40
CA ILE A 92 -21.91 3.72 -30.11
C ILE A 92 -22.86 3.58 -31.30
N ASN A 93 -23.18 4.70 -31.99
CA ASN A 93 -24.11 4.74 -33.11
C ASN A 93 -23.44 4.51 -34.49
N SER A 94 -22.13 4.33 -34.52
CA SER A 94 -21.35 4.09 -35.75
C SER A 94 -21.09 2.59 -35.92
N ASP A 95 -21.40 2.01 -37.09
CA ASP A 95 -21.13 0.61 -37.38
C ASP A 95 -19.62 0.31 -37.54
N ASN A 96 -18.82 1.33 -37.72
CA ASN A 96 -17.37 1.18 -37.92
C ASN A 96 -16.57 1.11 -36.61
N THR A 97 -17.21 1.30 -35.45
CA THR A 97 -16.52 1.25 -34.15
C THR A 97 -16.85 -0.04 -33.44
N ASN A 98 -15.84 -0.90 -33.26
CA ASN A 98 -15.99 -2.20 -32.61
C ASN A 98 -15.53 -2.19 -31.14
N VAL A 99 -14.60 -1.32 -30.77
CA VAL A 99 -14.06 -1.22 -29.42
C VAL A 99 -13.98 0.25 -28.99
N ILE A 100 -14.37 0.53 -27.75
CA ILE A 100 -14.24 1.85 -27.12
C ILE A 100 -13.54 1.68 -25.78
N TYR A 101 -12.45 2.41 -25.57
CA TYR A 101 -11.73 2.49 -24.31
C TYR A 101 -12.06 3.80 -23.62
N GLU A 102 -12.26 3.75 -22.30
CA GLU A 102 -12.59 4.90 -21.46
C GLU A 102 -13.83 5.68 -21.94
N GLY A 103 -14.82 4.96 -22.50
CA GLY A 103 -16.09 5.54 -22.95
C GLY A 103 -16.81 6.26 -21.80
N ALA A 104 -17.23 7.52 -22.04
CA ALA A 104 -17.83 8.38 -21.02
C ALA A 104 -19.34 8.47 -21.16
N PHE A 105 -20.07 8.30 -20.03
CA PHE A 105 -21.52 8.32 -19.96
C PHE A 105 -21.97 9.16 -18.76
N ILE A 106 -23.06 9.92 -18.95
CA ILE A 106 -23.68 10.70 -17.86
C ILE A 106 -25.17 10.42 -17.82
N TYR A 107 -25.66 9.99 -16.66
CA TYR A 107 -27.09 9.85 -16.37
C TYR A 107 -27.37 10.21 -14.90
N LEU A 108 -28.51 10.82 -14.61
CA LEU A 108 -28.87 11.32 -13.28
C LEU A 108 -27.72 12.13 -12.60
N ASP A 109 -27.05 12.96 -13.39
CA ASP A 109 -25.96 13.81 -12.90
C ASP A 109 -24.74 13.00 -12.36
N THR A 110 -24.60 11.76 -12.84
CA THR A 110 -23.56 10.83 -12.48
C THR A 110 -22.73 10.45 -13.70
N LEU A 111 -21.41 10.72 -13.64
CA LEU A 111 -20.44 10.36 -14.66
C LEU A 111 -19.84 8.96 -14.37
N VAL A 112 -19.79 8.13 -15.40
CA VAL A 112 -18.95 6.93 -15.40
C VAL A 112 -18.05 6.92 -16.64
N ARG A 113 -16.90 6.28 -16.53
CA ARG A 113 -16.04 5.91 -17.66
C ARG A 113 -15.87 4.39 -17.64
N THR A 114 -16.08 3.77 -18.80
CA THR A 114 -15.97 2.32 -18.95
C THR A 114 -14.57 1.96 -19.40
N ASP A 115 -13.93 0.95 -18.78
CA ASP A 115 -12.58 0.55 -19.20
C ASP A 115 -12.59 0.07 -20.64
N VAL A 116 -13.51 -0.86 -21.01
CA VAL A 116 -13.68 -1.36 -22.37
C VAL A 116 -15.13 -1.63 -22.69
N LEU A 117 -15.56 -1.20 -23.85
CA LEU A 117 -16.82 -1.63 -24.49
C LEU A 117 -16.49 -2.30 -25.82
N ILE A 118 -17.01 -3.50 -26.04
CA ILE A 118 -16.79 -4.28 -27.28
C ILE A 118 -18.14 -4.54 -27.96
N ARG A 119 -18.26 -4.18 -29.22
CA ARG A 119 -19.43 -4.49 -30.02
C ARG A 119 -19.52 -5.98 -30.27
N ARG A 120 -20.70 -6.56 -30.06
CA ARG A 120 -21.02 -7.95 -30.33
C ARG A 120 -22.17 -8.05 -31.35
N LYS A 121 -22.48 -9.25 -31.81
CA LYS A 121 -23.62 -9.48 -32.72
C LYS A 121 -24.93 -8.92 -32.14
N ILE A 122 -25.09 -9.00 -30.83
CA ILE A 122 -26.28 -8.51 -30.12
C ILE A 122 -25.82 -7.53 -29.05
N GLY A 123 -25.72 -6.22 -29.40
CA GLY A 123 -25.38 -5.14 -28.45
C GLY A 123 -23.90 -5.02 -28.11
N TRP A 124 -23.62 -4.58 -26.93
CA TRP A 124 -22.27 -4.29 -26.43
C TRP A 124 -21.93 -5.16 -25.22
N GLU A 125 -20.68 -5.53 -25.09
CA GLU A 125 -20.12 -6.19 -23.92
C GLU A 125 -19.31 -5.15 -23.11
N LEU A 126 -19.61 -5.05 -21.82
CA LEU A 126 -18.88 -4.18 -20.88
C LEU A 126 -17.83 -5.01 -20.15
N LEU A 127 -16.57 -4.59 -20.22
CA LEU A 127 -15.47 -5.18 -19.46
C LEU A 127 -14.92 -4.15 -18.49
N GLU A 128 -14.87 -4.50 -17.22
CA GLU A 128 -14.24 -3.72 -16.17
C GLU A 128 -12.92 -4.36 -15.76
N ALA A 129 -11.84 -3.59 -15.80
CA ALA A 129 -10.49 -4.05 -15.51
C ALA A 129 -10.12 -3.78 -14.04
N LYS A 130 -9.70 -4.81 -13.34
CA LYS A 130 -9.20 -4.69 -11.97
C LYS A 130 -7.80 -5.28 -11.86
N SER A 131 -6.85 -4.48 -11.37
CA SER A 131 -5.49 -4.95 -11.07
C SER A 131 -5.44 -5.87 -9.84
N SER A 132 -6.47 -6.65 -9.59
CA SER A 132 -6.55 -7.72 -8.57
C SER A 132 -6.27 -9.07 -9.24
N THR A 133 -6.04 -10.12 -8.43
CA THR A 133 -5.82 -11.49 -8.92
C THR A 133 -7.05 -12.37 -8.83
N LYS A 134 -8.19 -11.80 -8.43
CA LYS A 134 -9.48 -12.49 -8.32
C LYS A 134 -10.64 -11.50 -8.28
N LEU A 135 -11.83 -11.99 -8.61
CA LEU A 135 -13.09 -11.31 -8.31
C LEU A 135 -13.26 -11.15 -6.80
N LYS A 136 -13.78 -10.00 -6.37
CA LYS A 136 -14.09 -9.68 -4.97
C LYS A 136 -15.51 -9.10 -4.90
N ASP A 137 -16.16 -9.26 -3.75
CA ASP A 137 -17.54 -8.80 -3.54
C ASP A 137 -17.70 -7.27 -3.76
N GLU A 138 -16.69 -6.49 -3.40
CA GLU A 138 -16.69 -5.03 -3.61
C GLU A 138 -16.64 -4.60 -5.08
N HIS A 139 -16.31 -5.49 -6.02
CA HIS A 139 -16.29 -5.18 -7.45
C HIS A 139 -17.70 -5.13 -8.03
N ILE A 140 -18.64 -5.95 -7.53
CA ILE A 140 -20.00 -6.01 -8.08
C ILE A 140 -20.75 -4.68 -7.98
N PRO A 141 -20.81 -3.99 -6.83
CA PRO A 141 -21.43 -2.65 -6.74
C PRO A 141 -20.77 -1.61 -7.66
N ASP A 142 -19.44 -1.66 -7.81
CA ASP A 142 -18.68 -0.74 -8.67
C ASP A 142 -19.10 -0.88 -10.14
N ILE A 143 -19.19 -2.13 -10.62
CA ILE A 143 -19.58 -2.43 -11.99
C ILE A 143 -21.10 -2.20 -12.22
N ALA A 144 -21.93 -2.46 -11.21
CA ALA A 144 -23.37 -2.20 -11.28
C ALA A 144 -23.68 -0.71 -11.46
N ILE A 145 -22.91 0.18 -10.83
CA ILE A 145 -23.04 1.62 -11.06
C ILE A 145 -22.73 1.96 -12.52
N GLN A 146 -21.68 1.43 -13.08
CA GLN A 146 -21.31 1.64 -14.48
C GLN A 146 -22.39 1.13 -15.43
N SER A 147 -22.76 -0.15 -15.29
CA SER A 147 -23.71 -0.84 -16.15
C SER A 147 -25.06 -0.12 -16.13
N PHE A 148 -25.56 0.26 -14.95
CA PHE A 148 -26.80 1.02 -14.81
C PHE A 148 -26.76 2.33 -15.60
N ILE A 149 -25.70 3.13 -15.46
CA ILE A 149 -25.56 4.41 -16.17
C ILE A 149 -25.47 4.19 -17.68
N VAL A 150 -24.67 3.22 -18.14
CA VAL A 150 -24.49 2.90 -19.55
C VAL A 150 -25.82 2.45 -20.20
N ARG A 151 -26.55 1.52 -19.56
CA ARG A 151 -27.89 1.10 -19.99
C ARG A 151 -28.89 2.24 -20.04
N SER A 152 -28.85 3.10 -19.02
CA SER A 152 -29.74 4.27 -18.94
C SER A 152 -29.45 5.33 -20.01
N CYS A 153 -28.26 5.32 -20.60
CA CYS A 153 -27.92 6.10 -21.80
C CYS A 153 -28.35 5.46 -23.12
N GLY A 154 -29.11 4.34 -23.09
CA GLY A 154 -29.67 3.68 -24.26
C GLY A 154 -28.75 2.62 -24.90
N VAL A 155 -27.64 2.25 -24.23
CA VAL A 155 -26.75 1.21 -24.73
C VAL A 155 -27.28 -0.18 -24.34
N ASN A 156 -27.49 -1.05 -25.34
CA ASN A 156 -27.83 -2.45 -25.09
C ASN A 156 -26.58 -3.22 -24.66
N LEU A 157 -26.44 -3.46 -23.36
CA LEU A 157 -25.36 -4.33 -22.84
C LEU A 157 -25.83 -5.78 -22.84
N SER A 158 -25.28 -6.59 -23.74
CA SER A 158 -25.57 -8.02 -23.85
C SER A 158 -24.83 -8.85 -22.79
N ASN A 159 -23.63 -8.39 -22.38
CA ASN A 159 -22.77 -9.14 -21.47
C ASN A 159 -21.93 -8.18 -20.62
N ILE A 160 -21.61 -8.61 -19.40
CA ILE A 160 -20.78 -7.84 -18.47
C ILE A 160 -19.74 -8.77 -17.87
N LYS A 161 -18.47 -8.39 -18.02
CA LYS A 161 -17.34 -9.16 -17.51
C LYS A 161 -16.44 -8.31 -16.60
N LEU A 162 -15.92 -8.95 -15.57
CA LEU A 162 -14.77 -8.45 -14.84
C LEU A 162 -13.52 -9.12 -15.40
N ILE A 163 -12.53 -8.31 -15.75
CA ILE A 163 -11.22 -8.79 -16.16
C ILE A 163 -10.19 -8.49 -15.07
N HIS A 164 -9.37 -9.48 -14.75
CA HIS A 164 -8.38 -9.36 -13.71
C HIS A 164 -7.07 -10.07 -14.07
N ILE A 165 -6.04 -9.88 -13.25
CA ILE A 165 -4.71 -10.42 -13.48
C ILE A 165 -4.67 -11.91 -13.16
N ASN A 166 -4.14 -12.71 -14.10
CA ASN A 166 -3.77 -14.10 -13.89
C ASN A 166 -2.49 -14.18 -13.05
N LYS A 167 -2.62 -14.60 -11.81
CA LYS A 167 -1.49 -14.68 -10.88
C LYS A 167 -0.48 -15.78 -11.26
N GLU A 168 -0.89 -16.79 -12.05
CA GLU A 168 -0.04 -17.88 -12.51
C GLU A 168 0.78 -17.51 -13.78
N PHE A 169 0.52 -16.31 -14.34
CA PHE A 169 1.28 -15.81 -15.47
C PHE A 169 2.76 -15.65 -15.11
N THR A 170 3.66 -16.11 -15.98
CA THR A 170 5.09 -15.88 -15.84
C THR A 170 5.61 -15.09 -17.04
N TYR A 171 6.24 -13.95 -16.81
CA TYR A 171 6.75 -13.08 -17.85
C TYR A 171 7.99 -13.66 -18.54
N LYS A 172 7.98 -13.76 -19.87
CA LYS A 172 9.05 -14.37 -20.69
C LYS A 172 9.99 -13.36 -21.36
N SER A 173 9.86 -12.07 -21.09
CA SER A 173 10.68 -10.95 -21.64
C SER A 173 10.40 -10.53 -23.10
N ASP A 174 9.35 -11.02 -23.71
CA ASP A 174 8.95 -10.74 -25.10
C ASP A 174 7.87 -9.66 -25.25
N LYS A 175 7.52 -8.99 -24.16
CA LYS A 175 6.37 -8.06 -24.06
C LYS A 175 5.02 -8.71 -24.42
N ASN A 176 4.96 -10.03 -24.44
CA ASN A 176 3.75 -10.79 -24.63
C ASN A 176 3.04 -11.00 -23.30
N TYR A 177 1.83 -10.47 -23.17
CA TYR A 177 0.98 -10.56 -21.99
C TYR A 177 -0.36 -11.26 -22.27
N SER A 178 -0.46 -12.03 -23.36
CA SER A 178 -1.72 -12.65 -23.81
C SER A 178 -2.41 -13.49 -22.73
N ASN A 179 -1.65 -14.18 -21.87
CA ASN A 179 -2.20 -15.01 -20.80
C ASN A 179 -2.24 -14.30 -19.44
N LEU A 180 -2.01 -12.98 -19.39
CA LEU A 180 -2.06 -12.20 -18.16
C LEU A 180 -3.50 -11.90 -17.72
N ILE A 181 -4.48 -11.93 -18.64
CA ILE A 181 -5.86 -11.52 -18.39
C ILE A 181 -6.72 -12.76 -18.17
N ILE A 182 -7.54 -12.74 -17.12
CA ILE A 182 -8.65 -13.66 -16.88
C ILE A 182 -9.95 -12.88 -16.94
N GLU A 183 -10.93 -13.43 -17.64
CA GLU A 183 -12.28 -12.88 -17.76
C GLU A 183 -13.26 -13.68 -16.92
N ASN A 184 -14.10 -13.01 -16.14
CA ASN A 184 -15.21 -13.59 -15.40
C ASN A 184 -16.52 -12.96 -15.87
N GLU A 185 -17.44 -13.78 -16.35
CA GLU A 185 -18.82 -13.39 -16.62
C GLU A 185 -19.55 -13.12 -15.30
N ILE A 186 -20.17 -11.94 -15.17
CA ILE A 186 -20.86 -11.50 -13.95
C ILE A 186 -22.17 -10.76 -14.24
N THR A 187 -22.73 -10.94 -15.40
CA THR A 187 -23.91 -10.19 -15.87
C THR A 187 -25.09 -10.33 -14.90
N ALA A 188 -25.38 -11.55 -14.43
CA ALA A 188 -26.53 -11.79 -13.56
C ALA A 188 -26.41 -11.07 -12.21
N GLU A 189 -25.24 -11.17 -11.58
CA GLU A 189 -24.95 -10.55 -10.28
C GLU A 189 -25.01 -9.02 -10.39
N VAL A 190 -24.47 -8.46 -11.47
CA VAL A 190 -24.46 -7.02 -11.73
C VAL A 190 -25.87 -6.50 -11.94
N ILE A 191 -26.69 -7.16 -12.76
CA ILE A 191 -28.10 -6.76 -13.01
C ILE A 191 -28.91 -6.76 -11.71
N LEU A 192 -28.72 -7.76 -10.85
CA LEU A 192 -29.37 -7.77 -9.53
C LEU A 192 -29.00 -6.54 -8.70
N LYS A 193 -27.73 -6.14 -8.76
CA LYS A 193 -27.20 -5.01 -7.98
C LYS A 193 -27.57 -3.65 -8.57
N GLU A 194 -27.83 -3.55 -9.87
CA GLU A 194 -28.27 -2.32 -10.52
C GLU A 194 -29.52 -1.70 -9.87
N LYS A 195 -30.42 -2.55 -9.33
CA LYS A 195 -31.67 -2.11 -8.65
C LYS A 195 -31.43 -1.15 -7.49
N GLU A 196 -30.24 -1.19 -6.89
CA GLU A 196 -29.88 -0.35 -5.75
C GLU A 196 -29.27 1.00 -6.17
N VAL A 197 -28.79 1.14 -7.42
CA VAL A 197 -27.97 2.28 -7.86
C VAL A 197 -28.73 3.61 -7.78
N ILE A 198 -30.02 3.64 -8.14
CA ILE A 198 -30.85 4.85 -8.01
C ILE A 198 -30.88 5.31 -6.55
N ASN A 199 -31.01 4.38 -5.61
CA ASN A 199 -31.04 4.70 -4.19
C ASN A 199 -29.67 5.21 -3.70
N TYR A 200 -28.57 4.68 -4.22
CA TYR A 200 -27.23 5.20 -3.93
C TYR A 200 -27.10 6.65 -4.38
N ILE A 201 -27.47 6.96 -5.64
CA ILE A 201 -27.41 8.31 -6.19
C ILE A 201 -28.26 9.28 -5.35
N LYS A 202 -29.52 8.92 -5.06
CA LYS A 202 -30.43 9.75 -4.26
C LYS A 202 -29.89 10.05 -2.86
N LYS A 203 -29.31 9.07 -2.18
CA LYS A 203 -28.75 9.21 -0.83
C LYS A 203 -27.46 10.04 -0.80
N LEU A 204 -26.62 9.88 -1.80
CA LEU A 204 -25.25 10.40 -1.76
C LEU A 204 -25.12 11.79 -2.41
N LYS A 205 -25.96 12.10 -3.41
CA LYS A 205 -25.90 13.38 -4.11
C LYS A 205 -26.05 14.61 -3.19
N PRO A 206 -26.93 14.62 -2.16
CA PRO A 206 -27.04 15.77 -1.26
C PRO A 206 -25.76 16.11 -0.48
N LEU A 207 -24.84 15.15 -0.30
CA LEU A 207 -23.57 15.39 0.38
C LEU A 207 -22.60 16.29 -0.41
N ALA A 208 -22.88 16.52 -1.69
CA ALA A 208 -22.11 17.42 -2.54
C ALA A 208 -22.51 18.90 -2.37
N ASP A 209 -23.67 19.18 -1.75
CA ASP A 209 -24.13 20.55 -1.52
C ASP A 209 -23.14 21.29 -0.62
N LYS A 210 -22.78 22.52 -1.00
CA LYS A 210 -21.83 23.36 -0.25
C LYS A 210 -22.27 23.63 1.19
N ASN A 211 -23.58 23.64 1.44
CA ASN A 211 -24.17 23.86 2.75
C ASN A 211 -24.42 22.56 3.53
N SER A 212 -24.09 21.41 2.95
CA SER A 212 -24.26 20.14 3.64
C SER A 212 -23.34 20.04 4.86
N SER A 213 -23.89 19.61 5.98
CA SER A 213 -23.12 19.35 7.19
C SER A 213 -22.34 18.03 7.09
N CYS A 214 -21.16 17.99 7.74
CA CYS A 214 -20.39 16.76 7.83
C CYS A 214 -21.17 15.68 8.57
N PRO A 215 -21.41 14.49 7.98
CA PRO A 215 -22.16 13.44 8.65
C PRO A 215 -21.50 13.01 9.96
N ASN A 216 -22.30 12.89 11.02
CA ASN A 216 -21.81 12.42 12.32
C ASN A 216 -21.70 10.89 12.33
N ILE A 217 -20.62 10.38 11.76
CA ILE A 217 -20.30 8.95 11.71
C ILE A 217 -19.05 8.72 12.52
N SER A 218 -19.15 7.85 13.54
CA SER A 218 -18.02 7.44 14.36
C SER A 218 -17.12 6.48 13.60
N MET A 219 -15.83 6.47 13.93
CA MET A 219 -14.86 5.51 13.38
C MET A 219 -15.26 4.08 13.74
N GLY A 220 -15.02 3.15 12.81
CA GLY A 220 -15.40 1.75 12.96
C GLY A 220 -14.81 0.85 11.87
N GLU A 221 -15.39 -0.33 11.70
CA GLU A 221 -14.90 -1.35 10.77
C GLU A 221 -14.85 -0.86 9.31
N HIS A 222 -15.80 -0.01 8.91
CA HIS A 222 -15.86 0.62 7.60
C HIS A 222 -14.65 1.53 7.29
N CYS A 223 -13.89 1.97 8.30
CA CYS A 223 -12.65 2.72 8.06
C CYS A 223 -11.55 1.86 7.43
N ASN A 224 -11.67 0.53 7.50
CA ASN A 224 -10.70 -0.43 6.99
C ASN A 224 -11.30 -1.40 5.96
N LYS A 225 -12.60 -1.30 5.67
CA LYS A 225 -13.32 -2.17 4.73
C LYS A 225 -14.14 -1.34 3.74
N PRO A 226 -14.13 -1.69 2.44
CA PRO A 226 -13.31 -2.72 1.78
C PRO A 226 -11.81 -2.37 1.74
N TYR A 227 -11.47 -1.08 1.86
CA TYR A 227 -10.10 -0.54 1.86
C TYR A 227 -9.89 0.42 3.02
N SER A 228 -8.62 0.62 3.41
CA SER A 228 -8.25 1.65 4.40
C SER A 228 -8.70 3.04 3.92
N CYS A 229 -9.35 3.79 4.79
CA CYS A 229 -9.85 5.13 4.49
C CYS A 229 -8.73 6.17 4.65
N ASP A 230 -8.50 6.99 3.63
CA ASP A 230 -7.47 8.03 3.64
C ASP A 230 -7.72 9.15 4.67
N TYR A 231 -8.93 9.24 5.22
CA TYR A 231 -9.31 10.27 6.20
C TYR A 231 -9.28 9.79 7.65
N GLN A 232 -8.67 8.63 7.96
CA GLN A 232 -8.64 8.10 9.33
C GLN A 232 -8.00 9.09 10.30
N ASP A 233 -6.79 9.60 10.00
CA ASP A 233 -6.07 10.55 10.83
C ASP A 233 -6.89 11.82 11.10
N ARG A 234 -7.61 12.30 10.08
CA ARG A 234 -8.53 13.45 10.22
C ARG A 234 -9.70 13.13 11.12
N CYS A 235 -10.28 11.94 11.00
CA CYS A 235 -11.37 11.51 11.89
C CYS A 235 -10.89 11.34 13.33
N GLU A 236 -9.68 10.82 13.53
CA GLU A 236 -9.04 10.72 14.85
C GLU A 236 -8.79 12.09 15.47
N SER A 237 -8.31 13.06 14.68
CA SER A 237 -8.07 14.41 15.16
C SER A 237 -9.34 15.18 15.59
N LEU A 238 -10.51 14.73 15.13
CA LEU A 238 -11.82 15.28 15.52
C LEU A 238 -12.38 14.64 16.80
N LEU A 239 -11.78 13.55 17.28
CA LEU A 239 -12.19 12.93 18.53
C LEU A 239 -11.77 13.80 19.72
N PRO A 240 -12.57 13.84 20.81
CA PRO A 240 -12.14 14.49 22.04
C PRO A 240 -10.79 13.92 22.50
N LYS A 241 -9.84 14.80 22.77
CA LYS A 241 -8.57 14.36 23.37
C LYS A 241 -8.89 13.73 24.72
N SER A 242 -8.59 12.46 24.85
CA SER A 242 -8.73 11.72 26.10
C SER A 242 -7.38 11.66 26.81
N ASN A 243 -7.38 11.94 28.11
CA ASN A 243 -6.19 11.76 28.95
C ASN A 243 -5.99 10.29 29.34
N ILE A 244 -6.86 9.39 28.89
CA ILE A 244 -6.76 7.95 29.18
C ILE A 244 -6.14 7.22 27.99
N THR A 245 -5.23 6.33 28.26
CA THR A 245 -4.67 5.41 27.28
C THR A 245 -5.72 4.37 26.89
N SER A 246 -6.01 4.23 25.59
CA SER A 246 -6.97 3.25 25.11
C SER A 246 -6.44 1.81 25.23
N TYR A 247 -7.33 0.88 25.60
CA TYR A 247 -7.00 -0.55 25.59
C TYR A 247 -6.68 -1.09 24.18
N GLU A 248 -7.04 -0.35 23.15
CA GLU A 248 -6.80 -0.73 21.75
C GLU A 248 -5.31 -0.79 21.38
N ILE A 249 -4.43 -0.24 22.23
CA ILE A 249 -2.96 -0.37 22.08
C ILE A 249 -2.45 -1.78 22.40
N LEU A 250 -3.23 -2.60 23.12
CA LEU A 250 -2.84 -3.98 23.43
C LEU A 250 -2.79 -4.82 22.14
N PRO A 251 -1.66 -5.46 21.83
CA PRO A 251 -1.56 -6.31 20.65
C PRO A 251 -2.59 -7.45 20.64
N TYR A 252 -3.16 -7.77 19.47
CA TYR A 252 -4.12 -8.87 19.24
C TYR A 252 -5.44 -8.81 20.02
N ILE A 253 -5.71 -7.74 20.75
CA ILE A 253 -6.93 -7.62 21.57
C ILE A 253 -8.05 -6.86 20.86
N LYS A 254 -7.72 -6.05 19.87
CA LYS A 254 -8.69 -5.19 19.11
C LYS A 254 -9.87 -5.94 18.49
N LYS A 255 -9.74 -7.25 18.26
CA LYS A 255 -10.78 -8.11 17.65
C LYS A 255 -11.45 -9.04 18.64
N ASP A 256 -11.13 -8.96 19.93
CA ASP A 256 -11.76 -9.79 20.96
C ASP A 256 -13.17 -9.27 21.25
N LYS A 257 -14.17 -9.96 20.68
CA LYS A 257 -15.58 -9.56 20.77
C LYS A 257 -16.08 -9.46 22.22
N ASN A 258 -15.58 -10.34 23.11
CA ASN A 258 -16.00 -10.36 24.51
C ASN A 258 -15.42 -9.17 25.27
N LEU A 259 -14.15 -8.81 25.01
CA LEU A 259 -13.57 -7.60 25.59
C LEU A 259 -14.26 -6.35 25.06
N ILE A 260 -14.48 -6.26 23.75
CA ILE A 260 -15.18 -5.11 23.14
C ILE A 260 -16.55 -4.92 23.79
N LYS A 261 -17.32 -6.00 23.94
CA LYS A 261 -18.62 -5.97 24.61
C LYS A 261 -18.49 -5.48 26.05
N TYR A 262 -17.58 -6.08 26.84
CA TYR A 262 -17.32 -5.70 28.22
C TYR A 262 -16.95 -4.22 28.38
N MET A 263 -16.01 -3.72 27.58
CA MET A 263 -15.56 -2.32 27.65
C MET A 263 -16.66 -1.34 27.23
N LYS A 264 -17.50 -1.71 26.27
CA LYS A 264 -18.68 -0.95 25.86
C LYS A 264 -19.73 -0.88 26.98
N GLU A 265 -20.02 -1.99 27.65
CA GLU A 265 -20.93 -2.04 28.80
C GLU A 265 -20.42 -1.17 29.97
N LYS A 266 -19.09 -1.10 30.15
CA LYS A 266 -18.44 -0.23 31.14
C LYS A 266 -18.34 1.24 30.70
N GLY A 267 -18.73 1.57 29.47
CA GLY A 267 -18.67 2.94 28.93
C GLY A 267 -17.27 3.53 28.87
N THR A 268 -16.22 2.70 28.74
CA THR A 268 -14.83 3.16 28.80
C THR A 268 -13.92 2.46 27.78
N LYS A 269 -12.87 3.16 27.37
CA LYS A 269 -11.74 2.58 26.59
C LYS A 269 -10.45 2.51 27.41
N ASP A 270 -10.49 2.82 28.70
CA ASP A 270 -9.32 2.89 29.55
C ASP A 270 -8.57 1.56 29.65
N LEU A 271 -7.30 1.56 29.25
CA LEU A 271 -6.37 0.44 29.37
C LEU A 271 -6.34 -0.15 30.79
N GLN A 272 -6.40 0.71 31.82
CA GLN A 272 -6.32 0.29 33.21
C GLN A 272 -7.58 -0.46 33.71
N LYS A 273 -8.69 -0.37 32.97
CA LYS A 273 -9.95 -1.05 33.25
C LYS A 273 -10.08 -2.41 32.58
N VAL A 274 -9.07 -2.85 31.80
CA VAL A 274 -9.06 -4.18 31.17
C VAL A 274 -8.77 -5.25 32.21
N PRO A 275 -9.70 -6.19 32.51
CA PRO A 275 -9.45 -7.28 33.42
C PRO A 275 -8.45 -8.30 32.88
N ALA A 276 -7.64 -8.88 33.76
CA ALA A 276 -6.60 -9.87 33.39
C ALA A 276 -7.16 -11.12 32.65
N LYS A 277 -8.43 -11.48 32.87
CA LYS A 277 -9.08 -12.60 32.15
C LYS A 277 -9.13 -12.45 30.65
N PHE A 278 -8.97 -11.22 30.11
CA PHE A 278 -8.89 -10.94 28.67
C PHE A 278 -7.47 -10.91 28.14
N PHE A 279 -6.46 -10.98 28.99
CA PHE A 279 -5.07 -10.96 28.57
C PHE A 279 -4.73 -12.20 27.76
N LYS A 280 -3.94 -12.00 26.70
CA LYS A 280 -3.50 -13.08 25.80
C LYS A 280 -2.06 -13.45 26.12
N ASN A 281 -1.75 -14.73 25.92
CA ASN A 281 -0.37 -15.22 25.92
C ASN A 281 0.03 -15.59 24.50
N ARG A 282 1.24 -15.24 24.13
CA ARG A 282 1.84 -15.54 22.82
C ARG A 282 3.34 -15.79 22.98
N SER A 283 3.84 -16.77 22.27
CA SER A 283 5.26 -17.15 22.30
C SER A 283 6.21 -16.12 21.67
N ASP A 284 5.67 -15.24 20.81
CA ASP A 284 6.44 -14.16 20.17
C ASP A 284 6.56 -12.89 21.05
N TYR A 285 5.94 -12.88 22.24
CA TYR A 285 6.03 -11.79 23.23
C TYR A 285 6.58 -12.27 24.58
N ALA A 286 6.96 -11.32 25.42
CA ALA A 286 7.26 -11.61 26.82
C ALA A 286 6.05 -12.28 27.53
N PRO A 287 6.28 -13.23 28.47
CA PRO A 287 5.20 -13.74 29.30
C PRO A 287 4.45 -12.61 30.02
N GLY A 288 3.12 -12.62 29.94
CA GLY A 288 2.30 -11.57 30.55
C GLY A 288 2.40 -10.20 29.90
N TYR A 289 2.77 -10.11 28.63
CA TYR A 289 3.03 -8.85 27.93
C TYR A 289 1.89 -7.82 28.01
N HIS A 290 0.62 -8.24 28.08
CA HIS A 290 -0.49 -7.29 28.28
C HIS A 290 -0.45 -6.62 29.67
N LYS A 291 -0.08 -7.37 30.71
CA LYS A 291 0.12 -6.81 32.05
C LYS A 291 1.32 -5.87 32.08
N ILE A 292 2.41 -6.26 31.41
CA ILE A 292 3.61 -5.40 31.26
C ILE A 292 3.23 -4.07 30.62
N ILE A 293 2.48 -4.07 29.52
CA ILE A 293 2.02 -2.85 28.85
C ILE A 293 1.14 -2.01 29.80
N GLN A 294 0.15 -2.66 30.47
CA GLN A 294 -0.74 -1.99 31.41
C GLN A 294 0.04 -1.31 32.55
N ASP A 295 1.01 -2.00 33.15
CA ASP A 295 1.83 -1.48 34.25
C ASP A 295 2.78 -0.39 33.78
N ALA A 296 3.38 -0.52 32.61
CA ALA A 296 4.25 0.50 32.03
C ALA A 296 3.52 1.83 31.84
N HIS A 297 2.27 1.80 31.34
CA HIS A 297 1.44 3.00 31.20
C HIS A 297 0.95 3.53 32.55
N LYS A 298 0.57 2.65 33.48
CA LYS A 298 0.14 3.05 34.83
C LYS A 298 1.24 3.81 35.55
N ASN A 299 2.47 3.32 35.48
CA ASN A 299 3.60 3.85 36.23
C ASN A 299 4.43 4.87 35.41
N ASN A 300 4.04 5.11 34.16
CA ASN A 300 4.80 5.91 33.18
C ASN A 300 6.30 5.53 33.14
N LYS A 301 6.57 4.22 33.12
CA LYS A 301 7.94 3.68 33.21
C LYS A 301 8.14 2.56 32.20
N SER A 302 9.28 2.61 31.48
CA SER A 302 9.67 1.52 30.59
C SER A 302 9.96 0.24 31.37
N TRP A 303 9.64 -0.89 30.73
CA TRP A 303 9.92 -2.23 31.24
C TRP A 303 11.08 -2.86 30.48
N THR A 304 11.91 -3.60 31.18
CA THR A 304 13.01 -4.39 30.63
C THR A 304 12.99 -5.77 31.29
N SER A 305 13.15 -6.82 30.47
CA SER A 305 13.24 -8.21 30.95
C SER A 305 14.53 -8.44 31.72
N LYS A 306 14.49 -9.23 32.79
CA LYS A 306 15.68 -9.66 33.53
C LYS A 306 16.65 -10.50 32.68
N ASP A 307 16.13 -11.18 31.65
CA ASP A 307 16.92 -12.05 30.77
C ASP A 307 17.67 -11.27 29.69
N LEU A 308 17.42 -9.97 29.54
CA LEU A 308 18.05 -9.15 28.50
C LEU A 308 19.59 -9.21 28.57
N LYS A 309 20.17 -9.35 29.76
CA LYS A 309 21.61 -9.46 29.97
C LYS A 309 22.24 -10.67 29.25
N ASN A 310 21.47 -11.76 29.08
CA ASN A 310 21.97 -13.01 28.47
C ASN A 310 21.74 -13.06 26.96
N VAL A 311 20.81 -12.26 26.44
CA VAL A 311 20.37 -12.32 25.03
C VAL A 311 21.51 -12.04 24.05
N PHE A 312 22.43 -11.16 24.43
CA PHE A 312 23.52 -10.73 23.55
C PHE A 312 24.70 -11.72 23.50
N ASN A 313 24.71 -12.75 24.37
CA ASN A 313 25.74 -13.80 24.37
C ASN A 313 25.68 -14.67 23.10
N ASP A 314 24.52 -14.76 22.46
CA ASP A 314 24.32 -15.55 21.24
C ASP A 314 24.72 -14.79 19.97
N PHE A 315 25.12 -13.52 20.06
CA PHE A 315 25.45 -12.68 18.94
C PHE A 315 26.94 -12.35 18.89
N SER A 316 27.51 -12.37 17.69
CA SER A 316 28.93 -12.12 17.47
C SER A 316 29.17 -10.96 16.52
N PHE A 317 30.11 -10.08 16.88
CA PHE A 317 30.58 -9.02 15.97
C PHE A 317 31.33 -9.60 14.74
N PRO A 318 31.34 -8.85 13.62
CA PRO A 318 30.64 -7.59 13.39
C PRO A 318 29.15 -7.77 13.31
N PHE A 319 28.39 -6.76 13.76
CA PHE A 319 26.94 -6.70 13.56
C PHE A 319 26.63 -5.97 12.28
N TYR A 320 25.70 -6.53 11.52
CA TYR A 320 25.17 -5.93 10.30
C TYR A 320 23.68 -5.63 10.50
N PHE A 321 23.23 -4.47 10.05
CA PHE A 321 21.82 -4.07 10.04
C PHE A 321 21.39 -4.00 8.59
N ILE A 322 20.43 -4.82 8.21
CA ILE A 322 19.93 -4.91 6.83
C ILE A 322 18.48 -4.52 6.75
N ASP A 323 18.12 -3.88 5.64
CA ASP A 323 16.75 -3.54 5.29
C ASP A 323 16.58 -3.66 3.78
N PHE A 324 15.43 -4.21 3.31
CA PHE A 324 15.15 -4.49 1.92
C PHE A 324 13.90 -3.77 1.45
N GLU A 325 13.97 -3.21 0.24
CA GLU A 325 12.80 -2.71 -0.44
C GLU A 325 12.41 -3.62 -1.61
N THR A 326 11.11 -3.91 -1.70
CA THR A 326 10.55 -4.74 -2.76
C THR A 326 9.42 -4.02 -3.47
N VAL A 327 9.22 -4.34 -4.76
CA VAL A 327 8.08 -3.86 -5.53
C VAL A 327 7.18 -5.01 -5.95
N ASN A 328 5.88 -4.84 -5.72
CA ASN A 328 4.87 -5.82 -6.11
C ASN A 328 4.17 -5.34 -7.39
N GLN A 329 4.68 -5.79 -8.55
CA GLN A 329 4.14 -5.40 -9.84
C GLN A 329 2.94 -6.27 -10.22
N GLY A 330 1.80 -5.67 -10.54
CA GLY A 330 0.67 -6.40 -11.12
C GLY A 330 1.00 -6.89 -12.54
N VAL A 331 1.73 -6.08 -13.31
CA VAL A 331 2.24 -6.43 -14.64
C VAL A 331 3.75 -6.58 -14.55
N PRO A 332 4.29 -7.80 -14.52
CA PRO A 332 5.73 -8.04 -14.35
C PRO A 332 6.51 -7.60 -15.60
N ILE A 333 7.74 -7.09 -15.39
CA ILE A 333 8.63 -6.64 -16.47
C ILE A 333 10.00 -7.34 -16.42
N ILE A 334 10.27 -8.09 -15.38
CA ILE A 334 11.51 -8.85 -15.21
C ILE A 334 11.25 -10.32 -15.58
N LYS A 335 12.08 -10.87 -16.46
CA LYS A 335 11.96 -12.26 -16.92
C LYS A 335 11.91 -13.25 -15.75
N GLY A 336 10.98 -14.21 -15.83
CA GLY A 336 10.79 -15.24 -14.81
C GLY A 336 10.03 -14.78 -13.57
N THR A 337 9.50 -13.54 -13.54
CA THR A 337 8.65 -13.06 -12.44
C THR A 337 7.17 -13.21 -12.75
N GLN A 338 6.37 -13.34 -11.70
CA GLN A 338 4.92 -13.45 -11.73
C GLN A 338 4.27 -12.16 -11.22
N PRO A 339 2.98 -11.92 -11.52
CA PRO A 339 2.22 -10.83 -10.93
C PRO A 339 2.29 -10.83 -9.40
N TYR A 340 2.54 -9.65 -8.83
CA TYR A 340 2.68 -9.44 -7.38
C TYR A 340 3.83 -10.21 -6.72
N TYR A 341 4.76 -10.72 -7.50
CA TYR A 341 6.03 -11.21 -6.97
C TYR A 341 6.78 -10.06 -6.29
N PRO A 342 7.19 -10.21 -5.03
CA PRO A 342 7.96 -9.16 -4.34
C PRO A 342 9.38 -9.11 -4.89
N LEU A 343 9.57 -8.37 -5.98
CA LEU A 343 10.85 -8.18 -6.62
C LEU A 343 11.74 -7.31 -5.74
N PRO A 344 12.85 -7.82 -5.20
CA PRO A 344 13.78 -7.01 -4.43
C PRO A 344 14.57 -6.09 -5.38
N PHE A 345 14.57 -4.79 -5.09
CA PHE A 345 15.24 -3.80 -5.93
C PHE A 345 16.24 -2.93 -5.18
N GLN A 346 16.19 -2.96 -3.85
CA GLN A 346 17.09 -2.16 -3.02
C GLN A 346 17.38 -2.88 -1.70
N TRP A 347 18.60 -2.70 -1.20
CA TRP A 347 18.97 -2.95 0.19
C TRP A 347 19.90 -1.87 0.73
N SER A 348 19.93 -1.73 2.05
CA SER A 348 20.89 -0.96 2.81
C SER A 348 21.54 -1.84 3.88
N VAL A 349 22.82 -1.64 4.14
CA VAL A 349 23.60 -2.37 5.16
C VAL A 349 24.45 -1.40 5.95
N HIS A 350 24.24 -1.30 7.26
CA HIS A 350 25.22 -0.73 8.16
C HIS A 350 26.05 -1.82 8.84
N LYS A 351 27.35 -1.61 8.99
CA LYS A 351 28.27 -2.53 9.64
C LYS A 351 28.81 -1.94 10.94
N TRP A 352 28.48 -2.55 12.07
CA TRP A 352 29.00 -2.19 13.38
C TRP A 352 30.11 -3.16 13.78
N LYS A 353 31.36 -2.69 13.72
CA LYS A 353 32.55 -3.53 13.87
C LYS A 353 32.79 -4.02 15.29
N SER A 354 32.53 -3.16 16.28
CA SER A 354 32.74 -3.41 17.71
C SER A 354 32.00 -2.35 18.54
N ILE A 355 31.79 -2.64 19.83
CA ILE A 355 30.96 -1.82 20.74
C ILE A 355 31.49 -0.38 20.93
N ASP A 356 32.79 -0.18 20.80
CA ASP A 356 33.49 1.10 20.93
C ASP A 356 33.40 1.98 19.68
N LYS A 357 32.95 1.44 18.56
CA LYS A 357 32.80 2.17 17.30
C LYS A 357 31.38 2.70 17.14
N GLU A 358 31.28 3.89 16.59
CA GLU A 358 30.00 4.46 16.20
C GLU A 358 29.82 4.35 14.68
N ILE A 359 28.57 4.33 14.24
CA ILE A 359 28.19 4.38 12.83
C ILE A 359 27.27 5.56 12.56
N LYS A 360 27.36 6.12 11.38
CA LYS A 360 26.60 7.28 10.90
C LYS A 360 25.79 6.90 9.67
N LEU A 361 24.81 7.73 9.33
CA LEU A 361 23.92 7.51 8.20
C LEU A 361 24.65 7.21 6.88
N ASN A 362 25.74 7.91 6.61
CA ASN A 362 26.52 7.79 5.37
C ASN A 362 27.50 6.62 5.37
N ASP A 363 27.59 5.83 6.45
CA ASP A 363 28.41 4.63 6.52
C ASP A 363 27.67 3.41 5.92
N ALA A 364 26.43 3.60 5.47
CA ALA A 364 25.66 2.55 4.83
C ALA A 364 26.26 2.16 3.47
N ASP A 365 26.48 0.87 3.29
CA ASP A 365 26.59 0.28 1.96
C ASP A 365 25.19 0.04 1.40
N SER A 366 24.98 0.24 0.10
CA SER A 366 23.67 0.14 -0.51
C SER A 366 23.71 -0.41 -1.92
N PHE A 367 22.64 -1.09 -2.29
CA PHE A 367 22.33 -1.51 -3.65
C PHE A 367 20.97 -0.96 -4.03
N ILE A 368 20.85 -0.47 -5.25
CA ILE A 368 19.58 -0.10 -5.86
C ILE A 368 19.66 -0.32 -7.37
N ASP A 369 18.66 -0.97 -7.94
CA ASP A 369 18.52 -1.18 -9.38
C ASP A 369 17.03 -1.25 -9.73
N PHE A 370 16.64 -0.82 -10.93
CA PHE A 370 15.26 -0.74 -11.37
C PHE A 370 14.97 -1.45 -12.69
N GLU A 371 15.97 -1.65 -13.53
CA GLU A 371 15.79 -2.02 -14.94
C GLU A 371 16.57 -3.28 -15.35
N ASN A 372 17.55 -3.72 -14.54
CA ASN A 372 18.38 -4.87 -14.84
C ASN A 372 17.57 -6.18 -14.83
N GLN A 373 17.59 -6.93 -15.93
CA GLN A 373 16.88 -8.21 -16.03
C GLN A 373 17.47 -9.29 -15.09
N ASN A 374 18.70 -9.12 -14.62
CA ASN A 374 19.36 -9.98 -13.63
C ASN A 374 19.39 -9.34 -12.23
N ILE A 375 18.48 -8.42 -11.93
CA ILE A 375 18.46 -7.65 -10.69
C ILE A 375 18.53 -8.54 -9.44
N GLU A 376 17.83 -9.67 -9.41
CA GLU A 376 17.79 -10.59 -8.28
C GLU A 376 19.17 -11.20 -7.98
N ARG A 377 19.89 -11.59 -9.03
CA ARG A 377 21.26 -12.13 -8.89
C ARG A 377 22.24 -11.04 -8.44
N GLU A 378 22.19 -9.85 -9.01
CA GLU A 378 23.05 -8.73 -8.60
C GLU A 378 22.74 -8.26 -7.17
N PHE A 379 21.47 -8.21 -6.79
CA PHE A 379 21.03 -7.93 -5.43
C PHE A 379 21.71 -8.85 -4.41
N ILE A 380 21.60 -10.16 -4.60
CA ILE A 380 22.15 -11.13 -3.64
C ILE A 380 23.67 -11.23 -3.69
N LYS A 381 24.27 -11.17 -4.87
CA LYS A 381 25.73 -11.23 -5.04
C LYS A 381 26.43 -10.07 -4.31
N ARG A 382 25.90 -8.85 -4.45
CA ARG A 382 26.44 -7.67 -3.77
C ARG A 382 26.14 -7.70 -2.28
N LEU A 383 24.96 -8.18 -1.85
CA LEU A 383 24.62 -8.31 -0.43
C LEU A 383 25.60 -9.28 0.26
N LEU A 384 25.85 -10.46 -0.31
CA LEU A 384 26.81 -11.44 0.22
C LEU A 384 28.21 -10.84 0.40
N LYS A 385 28.64 -9.99 -0.54
CA LYS A 385 29.92 -9.27 -0.44
C LYS A 385 29.91 -8.26 0.71
N SER A 386 28.82 -7.51 0.88
CA SER A 386 28.67 -6.47 1.90
C SER A 386 28.67 -7.03 3.32
N VAL A 387 27.93 -8.13 3.56
CA VAL A 387 27.81 -8.72 4.92
C VAL A 387 28.87 -9.76 5.25
N GLY A 388 29.71 -10.16 4.29
CA GLY A 388 30.76 -11.15 4.49
C GLY A 388 30.25 -12.48 5.05
N GLU A 389 31.15 -13.29 5.63
CA GLU A 389 30.84 -14.66 6.05
C GLU A 389 30.62 -14.82 7.57
N THR A 390 31.01 -13.85 8.39
CA THR A 390 30.97 -13.92 9.86
C THR A 390 30.12 -12.81 10.48
N GLY A 391 29.80 -12.95 11.75
CA GLY A 391 29.04 -11.97 12.53
C GLY A 391 27.53 -12.13 12.41
N THR A 392 26.79 -11.40 13.23
CA THR A 392 25.32 -11.46 13.28
C THR A 392 24.71 -10.40 12.39
N ILE A 393 23.65 -10.75 11.68
CA ILE A 393 22.87 -9.85 10.80
C ILE A 393 21.55 -9.56 11.49
N PHE A 394 21.18 -8.30 11.63
CA PHE A 394 19.93 -7.86 12.23
C PHE A 394 19.01 -7.24 11.19
N ALA A 395 17.74 -7.63 11.21
CA ALA A 395 16.64 -6.99 10.50
C ALA A 395 15.48 -6.73 11.47
N HIS A 396 14.63 -5.76 11.19
CA HIS A 396 13.45 -5.48 12.01
C HIS A 396 12.21 -6.09 11.37
N SER A 397 11.60 -7.12 12.02
CA SER A 397 10.61 -8.01 11.39
C SER A 397 11.25 -8.90 10.31
N ALA A 398 12.34 -9.55 10.66
CA ALA A 398 13.24 -10.32 9.78
C ALA A 398 12.57 -11.40 8.91
N SER A 399 11.29 -11.69 9.14
CA SER A 399 10.49 -12.61 8.31
C SER A 399 10.40 -12.18 6.85
N THR A 400 10.39 -10.87 6.58
CA THR A 400 10.34 -10.29 5.23
C THR A 400 11.65 -10.56 4.49
N GLU A 401 12.77 -10.17 5.09
CA GLU A 401 14.11 -10.36 4.51
C GLU A 401 14.42 -11.84 4.31
N LYS A 402 14.12 -12.67 5.31
CA LYS A 402 14.27 -14.15 5.20
C LYS A 402 13.40 -14.72 4.08
N SER A 403 12.19 -14.22 3.87
CA SER A 403 11.31 -14.66 2.78
C SER A 403 11.88 -14.30 1.40
N VAL A 404 12.41 -13.07 1.25
CA VAL A 404 13.09 -12.64 0.02
C VAL A 404 14.32 -13.52 -0.25
N LEU A 405 15.19 -13.69 0.75
CA LEU A 405 16.40 -14.52 0.63
C LEU A 405 16.07 -15.98 0.27
N LYS A 406 15.05 -16.59 0.87
CA LYS A 406 14.60 -17.94 0.53
C LYS A 406 14.15 -18.04 -0.93
N LYS A 407 13.36 -17.07 -1.40
CA LYS A 407 12.93 -17.02 -2.81
C LYS A 407 14.12 -16.88 -3.77
N LEU A 408 15.10 -16.04 -3.43
CA LEU A 408 16.33 -15.89 -4.23
C LEU A 408 17.17 -17.17 -4.25
N LYS A 409 17.25 -17.88 -3.12
CA LYS A 409 17.95 -19.18 -3.03
C LYS A 409 17.40 -20.21 -4.03
N ASP A 410 16.08 -20.21 -4.21
CA ASP A 410 15.39 -21.18 -5.06
C ASP A 410 15.35 -20.79 -6.55
N LYS A 411 15.90 -19.62 -6.94
CA LYS A 411 15.96 -19.16 -8.33
C LYS A 411 17.10 -19.87 -9.11
N ASP A 412 16.82 -20.26 -10.33
CA ASP A 412 17.80 -20.92 -11.20
C ASP A 412 19.06 -20.08 -11.42
N ASN A 413 18.89 -18.78 -11.63
CA ASN A 413 20.03 -17.86 -11.83
C ASN A 413 20.82 -17.54 -10.55
N CYS A 414 20.41 -18.06 -9.38
CA CYS A 414 21.10 -17.91 -8.09
C CYS A 414 21.54 -19.26 -7.50
N ARG A 415 21.35 -20.38 -8.20
CA ARG A 415 21.59 -21.74 -7.70
C ARG A 415 23.02 -21.95 -7.20
N ASP A 416 24.01 -21.37 -7.86
CA ASP A 416 25.42 -21.38 -7.44
C ASP A 416 25.71 -20.60 -6.15
N LEU A 417 24.78 -19.75 -5.72
CA LEU A 417 24.86 -18.97 -4.49
C LEU A 417 24.01 -19.55 -3.35
N ALA A 418 23.25 -20.62 -3.60
CA ALA A 418 22.22 -21.13 -2.69
C ALA A 418 22.78 -21.47 -1.28
N GLU A 419 23.95 -22.13 -1.20
CA GLU A 419 24.58 -22.45 0.08
C GLU A 419 25.00 -21.19 0.85
N LYS A 420 25.56 -20.19 0.16
CA LYS A 420 25.94 -18.90 0.77
C LYS A 420 24.73 -18.14 1.26
N ILE A 421 23.62 -18.18 0.52
CA ILE A 421 22.35 -17.56 0.93
C ILE A 421 21.80 -18.25 2.18
N GLU A 422 21.85 -19.59 2.25
CA GLU A 422 21.40 -20.33 3.44
C GLU A 422 22.23 -19.97 4.68
N LYS A 423 23.56 -19.91 4.56
CA LYS A 423 24.47 -19.46 5.63
C LYS A 423 24.13 -18.02 6.07
N LEU A 424 23.79 -17.13 5.12
CA LEU A 424 23.36 -15.77 5.42
C LEU A 424 22.03 -15.77 6.21
N ILE A 425 21.01 -16.52 5.76
CA ILE A 425 19.70 -16.63 6.43
C ILE A 425 19.85 -17.07 7.89
N ASN A 426 20.73 -18.03 8.16
CA ASN A 426 20.97 -18.58 9.50
C ASN A 426 21.63 -17.57 10.45
N ARG A 427 22.29 -16.55 9.93
CA ARG A 427 22.88 -15.44 10.70
C ARG A 427 21.91 -14.30 10.99
N VAL A 428 20.70 -14.32 10.41
CA VAL A 428 19.72 -13.21 10.56
C VAL A 428 18.94 -13.35 11.85
N ALA A 429 19.11 -12.38 12.76
CA ALA A 429 18.36 -12.19 13.99
C ALA A 429 17.31 -11.08 13.82
N ASP A 430 16.21 -11.15 14.59
CA ASP A 430 15.08 -10.23 14.49
C ASP A 430 15.04 -9.26 15.67
N THR A 431 15.31 -7.97 15.41
CA THR A 431 15.25 -6.92 16.44
C THR A 431 13.82 -6.66 16.94
N LEU A 432 12.79 -6.90 16.12
CA LEU A 432 11.39 -6.82 16.56
C LEU A 432 11.09 -7.88 17.64
N SER A 433 11.60 -9.11 17.45
CA SER A 433 11.48 -10.17 18.45
C SER A 433 12.18 -9.81 19.74
N LEU A 434 13.37 -9.19 19.67
CA LEU A 434 14.09 -8.71 20.86
C LEU A 434 13.27 -7.68 21.62
N VAL A 435 12.71 -6.69 20.95
CA VAL A 435 11.87 -5.67 21.59
C VAL A 435 10.63 -6.31 22.22
N LYS A 436 9.87 -7.14 21.50
CA LYS A 436 8.65 -7.80 21.99
C LYS A 436 8.87 -8.63 23.25
N LYS A 437 10.06 -9.25 23.37
CA LYS A 437 10.39 -10.15 24.49
C LYS A 437 11.09 -9.45 25.64
N HIS A 438 11.79 -8.35 25.40
CA HIS A 438 12.73 -7.83 26.40
C HIS A 438 12.60 -6.33 26.71
N PHE A 439 11.79 -5.58 25.95
CA PHE A 439 11.66 -4.14 26.17
C PHE A 439 10.27 -3.62 25.79
N TYR A 440 9.74 -2.73 26.63
CA TYR A 440 8.55 -1.95 26.31
C TYR A 440 8.65 -0.56 26.95
N SER A 441 8.35 0.48 26.16
CA SER A 441 8.17 1.86 26.65
C SER A 441 6.70 2.27 26.47
N PRO A 442 6.08 2.96 27.45
CA PRO A 442 4.73 3.49 27.28
C PRO A 442 4.60 4.45 26.10
N LEU A 443 5.69 5.13 25.71
CA LEU A 443 5.74 6.01 24.55
C LEU A 443 5.50 5.27 23.22
N MET A 444 5.72 3.95 23.17
CA MET A 444 5.46 3.13 21.98
C MET A 444 3.97 2.99 21.67
N ASN A 445 3.07 3.18 22.65
CA ASN A 445 1.62 3.02 22.48
C ASN A 445 1.20 1.72 21.79
N GLY A 446 1.90 0.61 22.10
CA GLY A 446 1.61 -0.72 21.57
C GLY A 446 2.09 -0.96 20.13
N ASP A 447 2.74 0.01 19.49
CA ASP A 447 3.38 -0.14 18.18
C ASP A 447 4.89 -0.39 18.34
N TYR A 448 5.31 -1.58 17.90
CA TYR A 448 6.69 -2.07 17.98
C TYR A 448 7.50 -1.81 16.71
N GLY A 449 6.96 -1.10 15.72
CA GLY A 449 7.66 -0.76 14.50
C GLY A 449 8.88 0.14 14.76
N ILE A 450 10.00 -0.09 14.03
CA ILE A 450 11.26 0.63 14.27
C ILE A 450 11.09 2.15 14.18
N LYS A 451 10.31 2.64 13.23
CA LYS A 451 10.01 4.07 13.06
C LYS A 451 9.27 4.64 14.26
N ASN A 452 8.27 3.92 14.78
CA ASN A 452 7.54 4.36 15.96
C ASN A 452 8.43 4.38 17.20
N ILE A 453 9.30 3.39 17.39
CA ILE A 453 10.25 3.34 18.50
C ILE A 453 11.14 4.59 18.50
N ILE A 454 11.63 5.01 17.32
CA ILE A 454 12.46 6.21 17.15
C ILE A 454 11.64 7.50 17.32
N MET A 455 10.53 7.62 16.58
CA MET A 455 9.73 8.86 16.56
C MET A 455 9.03 9.16 17.88
N SER A 456 8.61 8.13 18.60
CA SER A 456 8.03 8.26 19.94
C SER A 456 9.06 8.61 21.03
N LYS A 457 10.36 8.69 20.69
CA LYS A 457 11.47 8.87 21.62
C LYS A 457 11.51 7.80 22.72
N SER A 458 11.06 6.59 22.40
CA SER A 458 11.14 5.45 23.32
C SER A 458 12.57 5.03 23.61
N ILE A 459 13.49 5.39 22.72
CA ILE A 459 14.94 5.27 22.87
C ILE A 459 15.61 6.59 22.41
N PRO A 460 16.82 6.91 22.90
CA PRO A 460 17.60 8.04 22.40
C PRO A 460 18.02 7.82 20.94
N SER A 461 17.72 8.78 20.07
CA SER A 461 18.16 8.78 18.68
C SER A 461 18.05 10.20 18.10
N ASP A 462 18.94 10.55 17.19
CA ASP A 462 18.94 11.76 16.38
C ASP A 462 18.26 11.59 15.01
N ILE A 463 17.79 10.37 14.71
CA ILE A 463 17.08 10.07 13.45
C ILE A 463 15.71 10.74 13.46
N SER A 464 15.39 11.39 12.34
CA SER A 464 14.09 11.97 12.07
C SER A 464 13.50 11.40 10.77
N TYR A 465 12.23 10.99 10.83
CA TYR A 465 11.41 10.58 9.69
C TYR A 465 10.42 11.71 9.35
N ASN A 466 10.93 12.85 8.87
CA ASN A 466 10.08 13.99 8.53
C ASN A 466 9.32 13.74 7.23
N GLU A 467 8.05 14.18 7.17
CA GLU A 467 7.18 14.12 5.95
C GLU A 467 7.79 14.85 4.74
N LYS A 468 8.73 15.78 4.95
CA LYS A 468 9.43 16.50 3.88
C LYS A 468 10.33 15.61 3.01
N ASP A 469 10.69 14.43 3.47
CA ASP A 469 11.55 13.50 2.74
C ASP A 469 10.81 12.73 1.62
N ASN A 470 9.50 12.91 1.43
CA ASN A 470 8.64 12.30 0.39
C ASN A 470 8.57 10.76 0.37
N ILE A 471 9.34 10.05 1.18
CA ILE A 471 9.27 8.59 1.34
C ILE A 471 9.19 8.33 2.86
N GLY A 472 8.01 7.92 3.31
CA GLY A 472 7.73 7.62 4.72
C GLY A 472 7.38 6.14 4.98
N SER A 473 7.11 5.38 3.92
CA SER A 473 6.66 4.00 4.01
C SER A 473 7.17 3.14 2.85
N GLY A 474 7.14 1.82 2.98
CA GLY A 474 7.43 0.89 1.88
C GLY A 474 6.49 1.07 0.68
N THR A 475 5.27 1.59 0.88
CA THR A 475 4.36 1.94 -0.22
C THR A 475 4.91 3.11 -1.03
N ASP A 476 5.51 4.11 -0.37
CA ASP A 476 6.13 5.24 -1.06
C ASP A 476 7.41 4.80 -1.80
N ALA A 477 8.15 3.82 -1.25
CA ALA A 477 9.30 3.23 -1.94
C ALA A 477 8.87 2.52 -3.24
N GLN A 478 7.76 1.76 -3.21
CA GLN A 478 7.19 1.17 -4.42
C GLN A 478 6.72 2.24 -5.42
N LEU A 479 6.11 3.33 -4.94
CA LEU A 479 5.71 4.45 -5.78
C LEU A 479 6.92 5.09 -6.47
N ALA A 480 8.02 5.30 -5.72
CA ALA A 480 9.28 5.83 -6.28
C ALA A 480 9.84 4.92 -7.39
N TRP A 481 9.75 3.59 -7.22
CA TRP A 481 10.12 2.62 -8.25
C TRP A 481 9.30 2.83 -9.54
N PHE A 482 7.97 3.00 -9.44
CA PHE A 482 7.11 3.24 -10.59
C PHE A 482 7.38 4.59 -11.25
N ILE A 483 7.62 5.64 -10.48
CA ILE A 483 7.99 6.96 -11.02
C ILE A 483 9.31 6.86 -11.79
N TYR A 484 10.31 6.15 -11.25
CA TYR A 484 11.59 5.93 -11.90
C TYR A 484 11.45 5.20 -13.24
N THR A 485 10.67 4.11 -13.27
CA THR A 485 10.53 3.23 -14.44
C THR A 485 9.56 3.75 -15.49
N LYS A 486 8.87 4.86 -15.25
CA LYS A 486 7.98 5.50 -16.22
C LYS A 486 8.76 6.01 -17.43
N LYS A 487 8.27 5.72 -18.64
CA LYS A 487 8.94 5.93 -19.93
C LYS A 487 9.51 7.34 -20.14
N ASN A 488 8.86 8.39 -19.62
CA ASN A 488 9.22 9.79 -19.86
C ASN A 488 9.76 10.51 -18.62
N THR A 489 10.22 9.78 -17.60
CA THR A 489 10.81 10.39 -16.41
C THR A 489 12.18 10.97 -16.72
N SER A 490 12.41 12.24 -16.38
CA SER A 490 13.67 12.93 -16.63
C SER A 490 14.83 12.28 -15.84
N LYS A 491 16.05 12.39 -16.34
CA LYS A 491 17.26 11.91 -15.61
C LYS A 491 17.37 12.54 -14.21
N LYS A 492 17.01 13.82 -14.07
CA LYS A 492 17.02 14.53 -12.79
C LYS A 492 16.00 13.94 -11.81
N ASP A 493 14.79 13.63 -12.27
CA ASP A 493 13.76 13.04 -11.42
C ASP A 493 14.11 11.59 -11.05
N LYS A 494 14.69 10.84 -11.98
CA LYS A 494 15.22 9.49 -11.70
C LYS A 494 16.29 9.54 -10.60
N GLN A 495 17.28 10.42 -10.69
CA GLN A 495 18.31 10.56 -9.66
C GLN A 495 17.71 10.96 -8.31
N LYS A 496 16.76 11.88 -8.30
CA LYS A 496 16.04 12.27 -7.09
C LYS A 496 15.37 11.08 -6.40
N GLN A 497 14.74 10.16 -7.17
CA GLN A 497 14.13 8.96 -6.58
C GLN A 497 15.18 8.04 -5.96
N ILE A 498 16.33 7.86 -6.63
CA ILE A 498 17.46 7.07 -6.11
C ILE A 498 17.93 7.64 -4.76
N ASP A 499 18.22 8.95 -4.70
CA ASP A 499 18.75 9.60 -3.51
C ASP A 499 17.78 9.50 -2.32
N LEU A 500 16.48 9.69 -2.58
CA LEU A 500 15.43 9.56 -1.57
C LEU A 500 15.33 8.12 -1.03
N LEU A 501 15.37 7.13 -1.92
CA LEU A 501 15.28 5.72 -1.56
C LEU A 501 16.51 5.26 -0.76
N ILE A 502 17.72 5.64 -1.18
CA ILE A 502 18.96 5.32 -0.45
C ILE A 502 18.89 5.91 0.97
N LYS A 503 18.55 7.19 1.08
CA LYS A 503 18.43 7.87 2.38
C LYS A 503 17.39 7.21 3.28
N TYR A 504 16.23 6.82 2.72
CA TYR A 504 15.15 6.19 3.46
C TYR A 504 15.56 4.84 4.04
N CYS A 505 16.03 3.91 3.22
CA CYS A 505 16.45 2.57 3.62
C CYS A 505 17.66 2.63 4.60
N SER A 506 18.60 3.58 4.40
CA SER A 506 19.73 3.78 5.32
C SER A 506 19.28 4.31 6.70
N LYS A 507 18.21 5.10 6.79
CA LYS A 507 17.65 5.51 8.08
C LYS A 507 17.10 4.32 8.86
N ASP A 508 16.43 3.37 8.19
CA ASP A 508 15.85 2.19 8.85
C ASP A 508 16.95 1.27 9.42
N THR A 509 18.06 1.07 8.69
CA THR A 509 19.21 0.30 9.19
C THR A 509 19.98 1.02 10.31
N LEU A 510 20.12 2.35 10.25
CA LEU A 510 20.71 3.13 11.35
C LEU A 510 19.82 3.14 12.61
N ALA A 511 18.49 3.15 12.43
CA ALA A 511 17.54 3.06 13.54
C ALA A 511 17.69 1.74 14.31
N MET A 512 17.91 0.63 13.61
CA MET A 512 18.18 -0.67 14.24
C MET A 512 19.50 -0.65 15.04
N TYR A 513 20.52 0.04 14.56
CA TYR A 513 21.76 0.24 15.34
C TYR A 513 21.48 0.99 16.64
N HIS A 514 20.77 2.12 16.60
CA HIS A 514 20.42 2.87 17.82
C HIS A 514 19.62 2.01 18.79
N LEU A 515 18.65 1.26 18.28
CA LEU A 515 17.87 0.33 19.10
C LEU A 515 18.76 -0.71 19.78
N LEU A 516 19.61 -1.40 19.01
CA LEU A 516 20.46 -2.47 19.53
C LEU A 516 21.49 -1.92 20.53
N LYS A 517 22.14 -0.79 20.22
CA LYS A 517 23.06 -0.09 21.13
C LYS A 517 22.39 0.27 22.46
N TYR A 518 21.15 0.76 22.41
CA TYR A 518 20.37 1.07 23.61
C TYR A 518 20.06 -0.18 24.45
N LEU A 519 19.60 -1.27 23.81
CA LEU A 519 19.30 -2.53 24.50
C LEU A 519 20.57 -3.15 25.14
N ILE A 520 21.71 -3.11 24.45
CA ILE A 520 23.00 -3.56 25.02
C ILE A 520 23.39 -2.72 26.24
N ASN A 521 23.19 -1.41 26.19
CA ASN A 521 23.46 -0.55 27.34
C ASN A 521 22.52 -0.81 28.52
N LEU A 522 21.25 -1.16 28.26
CA LEU A 522 20.31 -1.57 29.30
C LEU A 522 20.69 -2.93 29.93
N SER A 523 21.24 -3.87 29.13
CA SER A 523 21.63 -5.19 29.62
C SER A 523 22.81 -5.17 30.58
N LYS A 524 23.60 -4.09 30.60
CA LYS A 524 24.75 -3.88 31.51
C LYS A 524 24.37 -3.26 32.85
N LYS A 525 23.15 -2.74 32.97
CA LYS A 525 22.58 -2.18 34.22
C LYS A 525 21.87 -3.26 35.02
#